data_9ca036241fded26cda875364a0e3fee9
#
_entry.id   9ca036241fded26cda875364a0e3fee9
#
_cell.length_a   1.000
_cell.length_b   1.000
_cell.length_c   1.000
_cell.angle_alpha   90.00
_cell.angle_beta   90.00
_cell.angle_gamma   90.00
#
_symmetry.space_group_name_H-M   'P 1'
#
loop_
_entity.id
_entity.type
_entity.pdbx_description
1 polymer ?
#
loop_
_entity_poly.entity_id
_entity_poly.type
_entity_poly.pdbx_seq_one_letter_code
_entity_poly.pdbx_strand_id
1 'polypeptide(L)'
;MGEDRVSFEVMRSNQLPFVEWGNYRYSLKRNGGRNVTFVAWGYLRVPLAGNVPNALFCLSKVKQMRRLTRIDLPRSPASVSPYDLYCEPRDEKVVMSVLDSDMVALLRNNKFSFEFAEGYFYVHFAGLFRFWKPETVTLLAEIVSRVEAIRLSES
;
A
#
# COMPACT_ATOMS: atom_id res chain seq x y z
N MET A 1 -11.53 -16.95 -0.99
CA MET A 1 -12.06 -15.64 -1.37
C MET A 1 -12.72 -15.01 -0.15
N GLY A 2 -12.39 -13.75 0.14
CA GLY A 2 -13.11 -13.00 1.19
C GLY A 2 -14.49 -12.65 0.66
N GLU A 3 -15.50 -13.11 1.33
CA GLU A 3 -16.88 -12.68 1.12
C GLU A 3 -17.10 -11.45 2.02
N ASP A 4 -17.91 -10.50 1.57
CA ASP A 4 -18.28 -9.30 2.32
C ASP A 4 -17.10 -8.34 2.65
N ARG A 5 -16.65 -7.60 1.63
CA ARG A 5 -15.72 -6.48 1.83
C ARG A 5 -16.50 -5.23 2.19
N VAL A 6 -16.17 -4.66 3.32
CA VAL A 6 -16.78 -3.41 3.79
C VAL A 6 -15.67 -2.41 4.06
N SER A 7 -15.68 -1.30 3.34
CA SER A 7 -14.89 -0.12 3.71
C SER A 7 -15.68 0.71 4.71
N PHE A 8 -15.01 1.18 5.73
CA PHE A 8 -15.59 2.06 6.74
C PHE A 8 -14.57 3.11 7.17
N GLU A 9 -15.04 4.18 7.82
CA GLU A 9 -14.20 5.33 8.19
C GLU A 9 -13.41 5.87 6.99
N VAL A 10 -14.05 5.91 5.81
CA VAL A 10 -13.41 6.43 4.59
C VAL A 10 -13.41 7.95 4.64
N MET A 11 -12.23 8.53 4.50
CA MET A 11 -12.03 9.97 4.46
C MET A 11 -11.39 10.38 3.14
N ARG A 12 -11.79 11.55 2.64
CA ARG A 12 -11.23 12.16 1.43
C ARG A 12 -10.76 13.55 1.76
N SER A 13 -9.64 13.93 1.19
CA SER A 13 -9.13 15.28 1.34
C SER A 13 -9.95 16.27 0.52
N ASN A 14 -10.34 17.38 1.14
CA ASN A 14 -10.95 18.52 0.43
C ASN A 14 -9.90 19.42 -0.24
N GLN A 15 -8.65 19.37 0.22
CA GLN A 15 -7.54 20.19 -0.26
C GLN A 15 -6.73 19.49 -1.36
N LEU A 16 -6.68 18.15 -1.30
CA LEU A 16 -5.95 17.29 -2.23
C LEU A 16 -6.96 16.37 -2.91
N PRO A 17 -7.50 16.75 -4.07
CA PRO A 17 -8.49 15.96 -4.76
C PRO A 17 -7.94 14.56 -5.05
N PHE A 18 -8.78 13.55 -4.83
CA PHE A 18 -8.50 12.13 -5.05
C PHE A 18 -7.61 11.42 -4.03
N VAL A 19 -7.10 12.10 -2.99
CA VAL A 19 -6.47 11.43 -1.86
C VAL A 19 -7.56 10.84 -0.95
N GLU A 20 -7.45 9.58 -0.68
CA GLU A 20 -8.41 8.84 0.14
C GLU A 20 -7.67 7.95 1.14
N TRP A 21 -8.16 7.89 2.35
CA TRP A 21 -7.72 6.94 3.37
C TRP A 21 -8.90 6.39 4.14
N GLY A 22 -8.74 5.22 4.70
CA GLY A 22 -9.81 4.57 5.43
C GLY A 22 -9.41 3.24 6.01
N ASN A 23 -10.39 2.57 6.52
CA ASN A 23 -10.30 1.21 6.99
C ASN A 23 -11.21 0.30 6.18
N TYR A 24 -10.81 -0.92 5.98
CA TYR A 24 -11.68 -1.96 5.42
C TYR A 24 -11.50 -3.27 6.16
N ARG A 25 -12.50 -4.09 6.12
CA ARG A 25 -12.48 -5.44 6.65
C ARG A 25 -13.10 -6.40 5.66
N TYR A 26 -12.70 -7.64 5.75
CA TYR A 26 -13.33 -8.74 5.03
C TYR A 26 -13.34 -10.00 5.89
N SER A 27 -14.26 -10.89 5.58
CA SER A 27 -14.37 -12.18 6.24
C SER A 27 -13.70 -13.27 5.42
N LEU A 28 -13.01 -14.18 6.10
CA LEU A 28 -12.48 -15.40 5.54
C LEU A 28 -13.24 -16.59 6.15
N LYS A 29 -13.94 -17.35 5.32
CA LYS A 29 -14.48 -18.64 5.71
C LYS A 29 -13.41 -19.71 5.52
N ARG A 30 -13.06 -20.44 6.57
CA ARG A 30 -12.26 -21.66 6.45
C ARG A 30 -13.15 -22.81 5.97
N ASN A 31 -12.56 -23.73 5.18
CA ASN A 31 -13.20 -24.94 4.71
C ASN A 31 -13.91 -25.67 5.86
N GLY A 32 -15.23 -25.79 5.79
CA GLY A 32 -16.05 -26.40 6.86
C GLY A 32 -17.05 -25.46 7.53
N GLY A 33 -17.04 -24.18 7.23
CA GLY A 33 -18.20 -23.28 7.41
C GLY A 33 -18.52 -22.75 8.81
N ARG A 34 -17.83 -23.18 9.88
CA ARG A 34 -18.18 -22.76 11.25
C ARG A 34 -17.36 -21.60 11.81
N ASN A 35 -16.16 -21.36 11.31
CA ASN A 35 -15.31 -20.29 11.82
C ASN A 35 -15.09 -19.21 10.74
N VAL A 36 -15.58 -18.01 11.02
CA VAL A 36 -15.34 -16.81 10.24
C VAL A 36 -14.21 -16.04 10.90
N THR A 37 -13.12 -15.79 10.16
CA THR A 37 -12.05 -14.90 10.61
C THR A 37 -12.23 -13.55 9.95
N PHE A 38 -12.29 -12.49 10.73
CA PHE A 38 -12.30 -11.14 10.22
C PHE A 38 -10.87 -10.61 10.10
N VAL A 39 -10.57 -10.04 8.96
CA VAL A 39 -9.29 -9.38 8.69
C VAL A 39 -9.57 -7.91 8.43
N ALA A 40 -8.85 -7.05 9.14
CA ALA A 40 -8.99 -5.62 9.05
C ALA A 40 -7.69 -4.98 8.55
N TRP A 41 -7.82 -3.97 7.70
CA TRP A 41 -6.72 -3.23 7.10
C TRP A 41 -7.01 -1.74 7.10
N GLY A 42 -5.97 -0.95 7.40
CA GLY A 42 -5.94 0.47 7.05
C GLY A 42 -5.33 0.67 5.67
N TYR A 43 -5.80 1.66 4.94
CA TYR A 43 -5.26 2.02 3.63
C TYR A 43 -5.16 3.52 3.43
N LEU A 44 -4.21 3.90 2.59
CA LEU A 44 -4.08 5.24 2.01
C LEU A 44 -3.96 5.08 0.50
N ARG A 45 -4.66 5.92 -0.26
CA ARG A 45 -4.58 5.97 -1.71
C ARG A 45 -4.24 7.38 -2.15
N VAL A 46 -3.16 7.53 -2.90
CA VAL A 46 -2.67 8.80 -3.42
C VAL A 46 -2.52 8.69 -4.93
N PRO A 47 -3.10 9.60 -5.73
CA PRO A 47 -2.90 9.56 -7.17
C PRO A 47 -1.45 9.89 -7.53
N LEU A 48 -0.90 9.16 -8.50
CA LEU A 48 0.42 9.38 -9.08
C LEU A 48 0.31 10.23 -10.34
N ALA A 49 1.27 11.12 -10.55
CA ALA A 49 1.51 11.69 -11.86
C ALA A 49 2.46 10.76 -12.62
N GLY A 50 2.21 10.55 -13.91
CA GLY A 50 3.05 9.72 -14.75
C GLY A 50 2.67 8.23 -14.74
N ASN A 51 3.37 7.46 -15.56
CA ASN A 51 3.13 6.05 -15.80
C ASN A 51 4.09 5.19 -14.96
N VAL A 52 3.85 5.09 -13.67
CA VAL A 52 4.61 4.18 -12.84
C VAL A 52 4.05 2.76 -13.04
N PRO A 53 4.90 1.78 -13.40
CA PRO A 53 4.46 0.40 -13.58
C PRO A 53 3.89 -0.19 -12.28
N ASN A 54 2.98 -1.14 -12.43
CA ASN A 54 2.40 -1.83 -11.28
C ASN A 54 3.47 -2.62 -10.52
N ALA A 55 3.52 -2.41 -9.22
CA ALA A 55 4.47 -3.09 -8.34
C ALA A 55 3.92 -3.16 -6.91
N LEU A 56 4.15 -4.28 -6.24
CA LEU A 56 3.79 -4.48 -4.84
C LEU A 56 5.05 -4.71 -4.01
N PHE A 57 5.20 -3.91 -2.97
CA PHE A 57 6.21 -4.06 -1.92
C PHE A 57 5.53 -4.61 -0.67
N CYS A 58 5.73 -5.89 -0.42
CA CYS A 58 5.06 -6.58 0.67
C CYS A 58 6.06 -6.88 1.79
N LEU A 59 5.74 -6.49 3.01
CA LEU A 59 6.42 -7.01 4.19
C LEU A 59 6.09 -8.50 4.32
N SER A 60 7.13 -9.32 4.44
CA SER A 60 7.07 -10.78 4.35
C SER A 60 5.89 -11.39 5.10
N LYS A 61 5.21 -12.36 4.46
CA LYS A 61 4.11 -13.21 4.94
C LYS A 61 2.68 -12.72 4.69
N VAL A 62 2.44 -11.58 4.08
CA VAL A 62 1.07 -11.19 3.73
C VAL A 62 0.68 -11.81 2.38
N LYS A 63 0.47 -13.11 2.36
CA LYS A 63 0.05 -13.89 1.18
C LYS A 63 -1.21 -13.38 0.48
N GLN A 64 -1.96 -12.50 1.14
CA GLN A 64 -3.26 -12.02 0.70
C GLN A 64 -3.19 -10.85 -0.30
N MET A 65 -2.04 -10.19 -0.41
CA MET A 65 -1.83 -9.06 -1.32
C MET A 65 -1.39 -9.46 -2.75
N ARG A 66 -1.24 -10.74 -3.02
CA ARG A 66 -0.79 -11.29 -4.32
C ARG A 66 -1.72 -11.03 -5.51
N ARG A 67 -2.56 -10.01 -5.45
CA ARG A 67 -3.53 -9.74 -6.51
C ARG A 67 -2.97 -9.16 -7.78
N LEU A 68 -1.82 -8.51 -7.69
CA LEU A 68 -1.31 -7.69 -8.78
C LEU A 68 -0.37 -8.44 -9.72
N THR A 69 0.23 -9.52 -9.28
CA THR A 69 1.26 -10.14 -10.07
C THR A 69 1.01 -11.62 -10.25
N ARG A 70 1.08 -12.06 -11.51
CA ARG A 70 1.26 -13.47 -11.88
C ARG A 70 2.70 -13.94 -11.64
N ILE A 71 3.50 -13.17 -10.92
CA ILE A 71 4.89 -13.50 -10.63
C ILE A 71 4.90 -14.36 -9.39
N ASP A 72 5.21 -15.62 -9.57
CA ASP A 72 5.21 -16.64 -8.51
C ASP A 72 6.38 -16.46 -7.53
N LEU A 73 7.43 -15.77 -7.92
CA LEU A 73 8.64 -15.58 -7.10
C LEU A 73 8.87 -14.08 -6.85
N PRO A 74 8.84 -13.65 -5.59
CA PRO A 74 9.20 -12.29 -5.23
C PRO A 74 10.69 -12.06 -5.44
N ARG A 75 11.03 -10.86 -5.84
CA ARG A 75 12.40 -10.36 -5.79
C ARG A 75 12.60 -9.62 -4.50
N SER A 76 13.77 -9.75 -3.89
CA SER A 76 14.09 -9.08 -2.63
C SER A 76 15.34 -8.22 -2.81
N PRO A 77 15.24 -7.06 -3.50
CA PRO A 77 16.37 -6.15 -3.64
C PRO A 77 16.87 -5.71 -2.27
N ALA A 78 18.19 -5.76 -2.05
CA ALA A 78 18.78 -5.39 -0.76
C ALA A 78 18.45 -3.96 -0.33
N SER A 79 18.30 -3.04 -1.30
CA SER A 79 17.97 -1.63 -1.07
C SER A 79 16.58 -1.39 -0.47
N VAL A 80 15.66 -2.35 -0.61
CA VAL A 80 14.30 -2.26 -0.06
C VAL A 80 14.00 -3.32 0.99
N SER A 81 15.03 -4.06 1.46
CA SER A 81 14.85 -5.01 2.55
C SER A 81 14.15 -4.37 3.75
N PRO A 82 13.17 -5.00 4.42
CA PRO A 82 12.72 -6.40 4.30
C PRO A 82 11.53 -6.63 3.35
N TYR A 83 11.32 -5.77 2.36
CA TYR A 83 10.23 -5.94 1.40
C TYR A 83 10.54 -6.99 0.35
N ASP A 84 9.55 -7.80 0.05
CA ASP A 84 9.48 -8.59 -1.17
C ASP A 84 8.83 -7.75 -2.27
N LEU A 85 9.49 -7.64 -3.41
CA LEU A 85 9.01 -6.91 -4.58
C LEU A 85 8.35 -7.86 -5.57
N TYR A 86 7.12 -7.56 -5.95
CA TYR A 86 6.36 -8.22 -7.00
C TYR A 86 6.12 -7.21 -8.12
N CYS A 87 6.78 -7.37 -9.25
CA CYS A 87 6.58 -6.58 -10.46
C CYS A 87 7.06 -7.36 -11.69
N GLU A 88 6.71 -6.89 -12.88
CA GLU A 88 7.29 -7.42 -14.09
C GLU A 88 8.82 -7.21 -14.09
N PRO A 89 9.64 -8.21 -14.48
CA PRO A 89 11.09 -8.10 -14.44
C PRO A 89 11.65 -6.89 -15.19
N ARG A 90 11.01 -6.52 -16.29
CA ARG A 90 11.38 -5.36 -17.11
C ARG A 90 11.15 -4.02 -16.42
N ASP A 91 10.22 -3.98 -15.47
CA ASP A 91 9.78 -2.75 -14.81
C ASP A 91 10.54 -2.47 -13.50
N GLU A 92 11.33 -3.43 -13.01
CA GLU A 92 12.03 -3.33 -11.72
C GLU A 92 12.87 -2.05 -11.60
N LYS A 93 13.64 -1.72 -12.63
CA LYS A 93 14.51 -0.52 -12.60
C LYS A 93 13.70 0.77 -12.49
N VAL A 94 12.60 0.85 -13.24
CA VAL A 94 11.72 2.03 -13.23
C VAL A 94 11.06 2.17 -11.86
N VAL A 95 10.50 1.09 -11.35
CA VAL A 95 9.85 1.06 -10.03
C VAL A 95 10.82 1.45 -8.91
N MET A 96 12.05 0.92 -8.96
CA MET A 96 13.07 1.24 -7.96
C MET A 96 13.57 2.68 -8.04
N SER A 97 13.56 3.29 -9.23
CA SER A 97 14.00 4.68 -9.41
C SER A 97 13.02 5.72 -8.86
N VAL A 98 11.76 5.35 -8.70
CA VAL A 98 10.70 6.23 -8.17
C VAL A 98 10.78 6.36 -6.64
N LEU A 99 11.41 5.39 -5.97
CA LEU A 99 11.49 5.34 -4.52
C LEU A 99 12.75 6.02 -4.01
N ASP A 100 12.60 6.96 -3.10
CA ASP A 100 13.71 7.46 -2.30
C ASP A 100 13.91 6.64 -1.02
N SER A 101 15.13 6.68 -0.48
CA SER A 101 15.50 5.92 0.72
C SER A 101 14.73 6.33 1.97
N ASP A 102 14.39 7.61 2.08
CA ASP A 102 13.68 8.15 3.26
C ASP A 102 12.22 7.71 3.26
N MET A 103 11.59 7.68 2.08
CA MET A 103 10.25 7.15 1.91
C MET A 103 10.17 5.67 2.26
N VAL A 104 11.13 4.88 1.75
CA VAL A 104 11.20 3.44 2.07
C VAL A 104 11.41 3.24 3.58
N ALA A 105 12.28 4.02 4.21
CA ALA A 105 12.52 3.96 5.66
C ALA A 105 11.26 4.32 6.46
N LEU A 106 10.53 5.37 6.05
CA LEU A 106 9.29 5.78 6.69
C LEU A 106 8.24 4.67 6.66
N LEU A 107 8.02 4.09 5.50
CA LEU A 107 7.05 3.00 5.32
C LEU A 107 7.45 1.74 6.10
N ARG A 108 8.72 1.36 6.04
CA ARG A 108 9.27 0.21 6.76
C ARG A 108 9.15 0.37 8.28
N ASN A 109 9.53 1.52 8.82
CA ASN A 109 9.52 1.78 10.26
C ASN A 109 8.09 1.72 10.84
N ASN A 110 7.10 2.04 10.01
CA ASN A 110 5.69 1.95 10.38
C ASN A 110 5.04 0.62 9.98
N LYS A 111 5.80 -0.35 9.47
CA LYS A 111 5.33 -1.67 9.06
C LYS A 111 4.23 -1.62 8.00
N PHE A 112 4.35 -0.69 7.06
CA PHE A 112 3.43 -0.57 5.94
C PHE A 112 3.93 -1.39 4.75
N SER A 113 3.04 -2.13 4.12
CA SER A 113 3.21 -2.58 2.74
C SER A 113 2.68 -1.50 1.80
N PHE A 114 3.18 -1.44 0.57
CA PHE A 114 2.74 -0.42 -0.38
C PHE A 114 2.79 -0.94 -1.82
N GLU A 115 2.07 -0.26 -2.69
CA GLU A 115 2.00 -0.65 -4.09
C GLU A 115 1.79 0.55 -5.02
N PHE A 116 2.27 0.40 -6.24
CA PHE A 116 1.90 1.21 -7.39
C PHE A 116 0.90 0.41 -8.21
N ALA A 117 -0.30 0.92 -8.39
CA ALA A 117 -1.34 0.25 -9.15
C ALA A 117 -2.30 1.24 -9.78
N GLU A 118 -2.59 1.06 -11.05
CA GLU A 118 -3.62 1.82 -11.77
C GLU A 118 -3.50 3.35 -11.66
N GLY A 119 -2.28 3.88 -11.63
CA GLY A 119 -2.02 5.31 -11.48
C GLY A 119 -2.15 5.84 -10.05
N TYR A 120 -2.15 4.97 -9.06
CA TYR A 120 -2.18 5.32 -7.65
C TYR A 120 -1.02 4.70 -6.88
N PHE A 121 -0.64 5.37 -5.80
CA PHE A 121 0.18 4.83 -4.75
C PHE A 121 -0.72 4.43 -3.59
N TYR A 122 -0.63 3.18 -3.19
CA TYR A 122 -1.37 2.64 -2.06
C TYR A 122 -0.43 2.30 -0.92
N VAL A 123 -0.86 2.60 0.30
CA VAL A 123 -0.25 2.09 1.53
C VAL A 123 -1.26 1.17 2.20
N HIS A 124 -0.77 0.05 2.72
CA HIS A 124 -1.57 -0.92 3.43
C HIS A 124 -0.97 -1.20 4.82
N PHE A 125 -1.80 -1.14 5.82
CA PHE A 125 -1.46 -1.43 7.19
C PHE A 125 -2.26 -2.65 7.69
N ALA A 126 -1.57 -3.64 8.22
CA ALA A 126 -2.20 -4.83 8.80
C ALA A 126 -2.82 -4.51 10.17
N GLY A 127 -3.94 -3.81 10.17
CA GLY A 127 -4.65 -3.30 11.33
C GLY A 127 -5.50 -2.11 10.94
N LEU A 128 -6.18 -1.51 11.91
CA LEU A 128 -7.01 -0.34 11.68
C LEU A 128 -6.20 0.94 11.93
N PHE A 129 -6.29 1.90 11.01
CA PHE A 129 -5.85 3.26 11.30
C PHE A 129 -6.72 3.88 12.37
N ARG A 130 -6.07 4.49 13.36
CA ARG A 130 -6.73 5.21 14.46
C ARG A 130 -6.77 6.70 14.13
N PHE A 131 -7.73 7.11 13.32
CA PHE A 131 -7.83 8.48 12.80
C PHE A 131 -8.06 9.54 13.88
N TRP A 132 -8.53 9.14 15.05
CA TRP A 132 -8.63 10.05 16.21
C TRP A 132 -7.27 10.38 16.87
N LYS A 133 -6.20 9.68 16.47
CA LYS A 133 -4.84 9.98 16.93
C LYS A 133 -4.17 10.95 15.97
N PRO A 134 -3.74 12.14 16.45
CA PRO A 134 -3.06 13.13 15.60
C PRO A 134 -1.82 12.56 14.90
N GLU A 135 -1.10 11.65 15.54
CA GLU A 135 0.11 11.02 15.01
C GLU A 135 -0.18 10.21 13.74
N THR A 136 -1.33 9.54 13.70
CA THR A 136 -1.75 8.79 12.51
C THR A 136 -2.00 9.74 11.33
N VAL A 137 -2.72 10.82 11.56
CA VAL A 137 -3.03 11.81 10.51
C VAL A 137 -1.76 12.49 10.02
N THR A 138 -0.86 12.87 10.93
CA THR A 138 0.44 13.49 10.60
C THR A 138 1.29 12.55 9.75
N LEU A 139 1.36 11.27 10.09
CA LEU A 139 2.11 10.26 9.35
C LEU A 139 1.54 10.09 7.93
N LEU A 140 0.22 9.98 7.79
CA LEU A 140 -0.40 9.85 6.47
C LEU A 140 -0.19 11.12 5.63
N ALA A 141 -0.26 12.30 6.22
CA ALA A 141 0.03 13.56 5.54
C ALA A 141 1.49 13.65 5.07
N GLU A 142 2.44 13.16 5.84
CA GLU A 142 3.84 13.08 5.44
C GLU A 142 4.02 12.15 4.23
N ILE A 143 3.38 10.99 4.22
CA ILE A 143 3.42 10.07 3.09
C ILE A 143 2.85 10.74 1.83
N VAL A 144 1.71 11.40 1.93
CA VAL A 144 1.09 12.14 0.81
C VAL A 144 2.07 13.16 0.25
N SER A 145 2.69 13.97 1.11
CA SER A 145 3.66 15.00 0.70
C SER A 145 4.85 14.41 -0.05
N ARG A 146 5.36 13.26 0.39
CA ARG A 146 6.48 12.58 -0.29
C ARG A 146 6.07 12.01 -1.64
N VAL A 147 4.88 11.44 -1.76
CA VAL A 147 4.33 10.97 -3.05
C VAL A 147 4.15 12.13 -4.03
N GLU A 148 3.70 13.28 -3.55
CA GLU A 148 3.56 14.47 -4.38
C GLU A 148 4.90 15.03 -4.85
N ALA A 149 5.96 14.93 -4.04
CA ALA A 149 7.31 15.31 -4.43
C ALA A 149 7.85 14.46 -5.60
N ILE A 150 7.47 13.20 -5.71
CA ILE A 150 7.78 12.34 -6.86
C ILE A 150 7.22 12.95 -8.15
N ARG A 151 6.00 13.50 -8.10
CA ARG A 151 5.36 14.15 -9.25
C ARG A 151 6.13 15.34 -9.81
N LEU A 152 6.82 16.09 -8.93
CA LEU A 152 7.56 17.30 -9.32
C LEU A 152 8.91 16.98 -9.93
N SER A 153 9.48 15.82 -9.64
CA SER A 153 10.77 15.41 -10.18
C SER A 153 10.73 14.87 -11.62
N GLU A 154 9.53 14.49 -12.08
CA GLU A 154 9.31 13.97 -13.45
C GLU A 154 8.81 15.03 -14.44
N SER A 155 8.56 16.21 -13.99
CA SER A 155 8.14 17.36 -14.83
C SER A 155 9.30 18.26 -15.17
#